data_9bf87ed43b913a23577d6923f2e4e9d0
#
_entry.id   9bf87ed43b913a23577d6923f2e4e9d0
#
_cell.length_a   1.000
_cell.length_b   1.000
_cell.length_c   1.000
_cell.angle_alpha   90.00
_cell.angle_beta   90.00
_cell.angle_gamma   90.00
#
_symmetry.space_group_name_H-M   'P 1'
#
loop_
_entity.id
_entity.type
_entity.pdbx_description
1 polymer ?
#
loop_
_entity_poly.entity_id
_entity_poly.type
_entity_poly.pdbx_seq_one_letter_code
_entity_poly.pdbx_strand_id
1 'polypeptide(L)'
;VPYYETSFANSDLEAMYKDRDSRVFVMDKVYDMLKNEVLVNIRTNDGDNTLNRYVAAAFASRWMLFEGTWQKYHGGDQTVANKYLQLAKEAAEIVINSGKYAIDTPFRDVFGSQDLKGNKEAIMYRHYTFEMLKHHIASYSNGVESQAPAPNLALAKSFICQDGKVYQHSDLENAKLLSVANLAKTRDPRFEATFIDHVNINSVTLLYASKFIDREALTMDNPKNNPIYDSNTNTNDAPVIRYAEVLLNWIEAKAELGGVTQEDINASINQLRRRPLDATAQAKGLK
;
A
#
# COMPACT_ATOMS: atom_id res chain seq x y z
N VAL A 1 -21.76 -9.06 -11.24
CA VAL A 1 -21.11 -9.44 -12.51
C VAL A 1 -21.54 -10.85 -12.85
N PRO A 2 -21.94 -11.16 -14.09
CA PRO A 2 -22.12 -12.54 -14.51
C PRO A 2 -20.76 -13.27 -14.54
N TYR A 3 -20.74 -14.50 -14.10
CA TYR A 3 -19.55 -15.36 -14.10
C TYR A 3 -19.65 -16.41 -15.22
N TYR A 4 -18.59 -16.55 -15.99
CA TYR A 4 -18.48 -17.50 -17.08
C TYR A 4 -17.22 -18.32 -16.97
N GLU A 5 -17.32 -19.64 -17.20
CA GLU A 5 -16.19 -20.57 -17.24
C GLU A 5 -15.78 -20.95 -18.66
N THR A 6 -16.64 -20.62 -19.64
CA THR A 6 -16.40 -20.91 -21.05
C THR A 6 -16.58 -19.65 -21.89
N SER A 7 -15.87 -19.59 -23.00
CA SER A 7 -16.11 -18.56 -24.01
C SER A 7 -17.39 -18.93 -24.81
N PHE A 8 -18.09 -17.92 -25.29
CA PHE A 8 -19.31 -18.06 -26.09
C PHE A 8 -19.19 -17.22 -27.36
N ALA A 9 -19.96 -17.60 -28.40
CA ALA A 9 -19.98 -16.88 -29.67
C ALA A 9 -20.76 -15.56 -29.56
N ASN A 10 -20.41 -14.56 -30.37
CA ASN A 10 -21.10 -13.28 -30.42
C ASN A 10 -22.59 -13.39 -30.79
N SER A 11 -23.02 -14.53 -31.36
CA SER A 11 -24.40 -14.84 -31.67
C SER A 11 -25.20 -15.45 -30.52
N ASP A 12 -24.51 -15.84 -29.42
CA ASP A 12 -25.16 -16.42 -28.24
C ASP A 12 -25.68 -15.29 -27.34
N LEU A 13 -26.86 -14.79 -27.71
CA LEU A 13 -27.49 -13.66 -27.00
C LEU A 13 -27.91 -14.04 -25.58
N GLU A 14 -28.28 -15.29 -25.33
CA GLU A 14 -28.66 -15.76 -24.00
C GLU A 14 -27.47 -15.67 -23.04
N ALA A 15 -26.29 -16.16 -23.46
CA ALA A 15 -25.07 -16.02 -22.67
C ALA A 15 -24.67 -14.55 -22.48
N MET A 16 -24.78 -13.72 -23.54
CA MET A 16 -24.40 -12.31 -23.48
C MET A 16 -25.29 -11.47 -22.54
N TYR A 17 -26.57 -11.83 -22.41
CA TYR A 17 -27.56 -11.10 -21.60
C TYR A 17 -27.88 -11.81 -20.27
N LYS A 18 -27.05 -12.76 -19.86
CA LYS A 18 -27.17 -13.40 -18.54
C LYS A 18 -27.17 -12.37 -17.42
N ASP A 19 -28.09 -12.51 -16.49
CA ASP A 19 -28.14 -11.68 -15.28
C ASP A 19 -26.90 -11.85 -14.40
N ARG A 20 -26.71 -10.92 -13.47
CA ARG A 20 -25.61 -10.97 -12.50
C ARG A 20 -25.77 -12.15 -11.55
N ASP A 21 -24.71 -12.92 -11.41
CA ASP A 21 -24.62 -13.94 -10.38
C ASP A 21 -24.51 -13.31 -8.99
N SER A 22 -24.89 -14.04 -7.97
CA SER A 22 -24.76 -13.56 -6.59
C SER A 22 -23.29 -13.31 -6.24
N ARG A 23 -23.02 -12.33 -5.37
CA ARG A 23 -21.66 -12.00 -4.94
C ARG A 23 -20.93 -13.20 -4.37
N VAL A 24 -21.60 -13.96 -3.47
CA VAL A 24 -21.01 -15.14 -2.83
C VAL A 24 -20.64 -16.19 -3.87
N PHE A 25 -21.52 -16.47 -4.84
CA PHE A 25 -21.22 -17.45 -5.91
C PHE A 25 -19.96 -17.06 -6.70
N VAL A 26 -19.85 -15.80 -7.12
CA VAL A 26 -18.68 -15.32 -7.87
C VAL A 26 -17.42 -15.40 -7.01
N MET A 27 -17.52 -14.98 -5.75
CA MET A 27 -16.36 -14.99 -4.86
C MET A 27 -15.94 -16.39 -4.41
N ASP A 28 -16.88 -17.34 -4.34
CA ASP A 28 -16.56 -18.75 -4.13
C ASP A 28 -15.77 -19.32 -5.29
N LYS A 29 -16.11 -18.97 -6.52
CA LYS A 29 -15.32 -19.36 -7.70
C LYS A 29 -13.90 -18.77 -7.67
N VAL A 30 -13.77 -17.49 -7.27
CA VAL A 30 -12.45 -16.86 -7.08
C VAL A 30 -11.67 -17.53 -5.94
N TYR A 31 -12.32 -17.84 -4.82
CA TYR A 31 -11.71 -18.55 -3.70
C TYR A 31 -11.18 -19.92 -4.13
N ASP A 32 -12.00 -20.71 -4.81
CA ASP A 32 -11.63 -22.06 -5.26
C ASP A 32 -10.45 -22.02 -6.24
N MET A 33 -10.50 -21.10 -7.20
CA MET A 33 -9.40 -20.87 -8.15
C MET A 33 -8.11 -20.47 -7.43
N LEU A 34 -8.17 -19.52 -6.50
CA LEU A 34 -6.99 -19.08 -5.77
C LEU A 34 -6.40 -20.20 -4.92
N LYS A 35 -7.25 -20.90 -4.15
CA LYS A 35 -6.81 -21.89 -3.18
C LYS A 35 -6.33 -23.19 -3.83
N ASN A 36 -7.07 -23.69 -4.79
CA ASN A 36 -6.87 -25.04 -5.33
C ASN A 36 -6.02 -25.07 -6.60
N GLU A 37 -5.90 -23.94 -7.30
CA GLU A 37 -5.20 -23.89 -8.59
C GLU A 37 -4.02 -22.90 -8.55
N VAL A 38 -4.27 -21.61 -8.30
CA VAL A 38 -3.24 -20.57 -8.43
C VAL A 38 -2.13 -20.76 -7.40
N LEU A 39 -2.47 -20.76 -6.11
CA LEU A 39 -1.47 -20.84 -5.03
C LEU A 39 -0.74 -22.19 -4.97
N VAL A 40 -1.28 -23.23 -5.59
CA VAL A 40 -0.65 -24.56 -5.65
C VAL A 40 0.28 -24.68 -6.84
N ASN A 41 -0.14 -24.22 -8.02
CA ASN A 41 0.53 -24.53 -9.29
C ASN A 41 1.48 -23.43 -9.78
N ILE A 42 1.27 -22.16 -9.38
CA ILE A 42 2.12 -21.05 -9.84
C ILE A 42 3.54 -21.18 -9.29
N ARG A 43 4.53 -20.92 -10.15
CA ARG A 43 5.96 -21.02 -9.79
C ARG A 43 6.33 -20.04 -8.67
N THR A 44 7.29 -20.45 -7.84
CA THR A 44 7.81 -19.63 -6.74
C THR A 44 8.85 -18.61 -7.20
N ASN A 45 9.48 -18.86 -8.34
CA ASN A 45 10.49 -17.97 -8.91
C ASN A 45 10.37 -17.99 -10.44
N ASP A 46 10.14 -16.82 -10.99
CA ASP A 46 9.98 -16.61 -12.45
C ASP A 46 10.77 -15.36 -12.91
N GLY A 47 11.78 -14.98 -12.13
CA GLY A 47 12.55 -13.77 -12.31
C GLY A 47 12.11 -12.64 -11.38
N ASP A 48 12.87 -11.57 -11.39
CA ASP A 48 12.59 -10.38 -10.60
C ASP A 48 11.35 -9.65 -11.15
N ASN A 49 10.51 -9.14 -10.23
CA ASN A 49 9.33 -8.33 -10.56
C ASN A 49 8.37 -8.98 -11.57
N THR A 50 8.25 -10.30 -11.50
CA THR A 50 7.33 -11.09 -12.34
C THR A 50 6.21 -11.70 -11.51
N LEU A 51 5.12 -12.12 -12.17
CA LEU A 51 4.05 -12.86 -11.50
C LEU A 51 4.56 -14.21 -11.03
N ASN A 52 4.63 -14.39 -9.71
CA ASN A 52 5.05 -15.62 -9.05
C ASN A 52 4.12 -15.93 -7.87
N ARG A 53 4.37 -17.04 -7.17
CA ARG A 53 3.53 -17.50 -6.06
C ARG A 53 3.37 -16.45 -4.95
N TYR A 54 4.40 -15.68 -4.66
CA TYR A 54 4.36 -14.68 -3.59
C TYR A 54 3.56 -13.45 -3.99
N VAL A 55 3.65 -13.03 -5.24
CA VAL A 55 2.80 -11.97 -5.79
C VAL A 55 1.34 -12.42 -5.76
N ALA A 56 1.04 -13.62 -6.26
CA ALA A 56 -0.32 -14.17 -6.24
C ALA A 56 -0.87 -14.28 -4.80
N ALA A 57 -0.06 -14.76 -3.86
CA ALA A 57 -0.44 -14.90 -2.46
C ALA A 57 -0.69 -13.53 -1.80
N ALA A 58 0.14 -12.53 -2.08
CA ALA A 58 -0.05 -11.18 -1.57
C ALA A 58 -1.38 -10.57 -2.07
N PHE A 59 -1.70 -10.72 -3.35
CA PHE A 59 -3.00 -10.27 -3.87
C PHE A 59 -4.18 -11.11 -3.32
N ALA A 60 -4.02 -12.41 -3.20
CA ALA A 60 -5.05 -13.27 -2.59
C ALA A 60 -5.36 -12.83 -1.15
N SER A 61 -4.33 -12.49 -0.37
CA SER A 61 -4.52 -11.98 1.00
C SER A 61 -5.35 -10.69 1.01
N ARG A 62 -5.10 -9.74 0.10
CA ARG A 62 -5.85 -8.49 -0.04
C ARG A 62 -7.31 -8.73 -0.41
N TRP A 63 -7.54 -9.53 -1.45
CA TRP A 63 -8.89 -9.74 -1.98
C TRP A 63 -9.77 -10.55 -1.03
N MET A 64 -9.21 -11.58 -0.42
CA MET A 64 -9.93 -12.42 0.52
C MET A 64 -10.19 -11.73 1.86
N LEU A 65 -9.28 -10.87 2.31
CA LEU A 65 -9.52 -10.01 3.47
C LEU A 65 -10.68 -9.05 3.21
N PHE A 66 -10.66 -8.36 2.06
CA PHE A 66 -11.72 -7.44 1.67
C PHE A 66 -13.09 -8.15 1.62
N GLU A 67 -13.15 -9.31 0.97
CA GLU A 67 -14.42 -10.02 0.84
C GLU A 67 -14.89 -10.60 2.17
N GLY A 68 -13.98 -11.15 2.97
CA GLY A 68 -14.30 -11.68 4.29
C GLY A 68 -14.85 -10.61 5.24
N THR A 69 -14.22 -9.46 5.30
CA THR A 69 -14.71 -8.33 6.11
C THR A 69 -16.00 -7.74 5.53
N TRP A 70 -16.14 -7.69 4.20
CA TRP A 70 -17.42 -7.29 3.60
C TRP A 70 -18.56 -8.19 4.05
N GLN A 71 -18.42 -9.52 3.95
CA GLN A 71 -19.45 -10.47 4.38
C GLN A 71 -19.76 -10.30 5.88
N LYS A 72 -18.73 -10.14 6.70
CA LYS A 72 -18.88 -9.98 8.15
C LYS A 72 -19.67 -8.74 8.55
N TYR A 73 -19.42 -7.61 7.90
CA TYR A 73 -19.95 -6.30 8.33
C TYR A 73 -21.14 -5.79 7.51
N HIS A 74 -21.51 -6.46 6.42
CA HIS A 74 -22.62 -6.04 5.56
C HIS A 74 -23.76 -7.06 5.46
N GLY A 75 -23.99 -7.82 6.53
CA GLY A 75 -25.12 -8.72 6.65
C GLY A 75 -24.98 -10.04 5.88
N GLY A 76 -23.75 -10.43 5.55
CA GLY A 76 -23.46 -11.73 4.96
C GLY A 76 -23.41 -12.86 5.99
N ASP A 77 -23.18 -14.08 5.51
CA ASP A 77 -23.04 -15.27 6.33
C ASP A 77 -21.66 -15.31 7.02
N GLN A 78 -21.63 -15.52 8.34
CA GLN A 78 -20.40 -15.55 9.13
C GLN A 78 -19.49 -16.72 8.74
N THR A 79 -20.04 -17.86 8.32
CA THR A 79 -19.27 -19.02 7.87
C THR A 79 -18.54 -18.69 6.57
N VAL A 80 -19.24 -18.01 5.65
CA VAL A 80 -18.65 -17.53 4.38
C VAL A 80 -17.58 -16.48 4.66
N ALA A 81 -17.84 -15.52 5.55
CA ALA A 81 -16.87 -14.53 5.98
C ALA A 81 -15.59 -15.19 6.52
N ASN A 82 -15.73 -16.13 7.45
CA ASN A 82 -14.60 -16.84 8.06
C ASN A 82 -13.81 -17.66 7.01
N LYS A 83 -14.47 -18.27 6.04
CA LYS A 83 -13.82 -18.99 4.93
C LYS A 83 -12.85 -18.09 4.17
N TYR A 84 -13.29 -16.89 3.80
CA TYR A 84 -12.45 -15.94 3.07
C TYR A 84 -11.34 -15.35 3.94
N LEU A 85 -11.63 -14.98 5.19
CA LEU A 85 -10.64 -14.50 6.14
C LEU A 85 -9.54 -15.53 6.41
N GLN A 86 -9.91 -16.81 6.49
CA GLN A 86 -8.95 -17.88 6.67
C GLN A 86 -8.00 -18.00 5.48
N LEU A 87 -8.51 -17.90 4.23
CA LEU A 87 -7.65 -17.89 3.06
C LEU A 87 -6.78 -16.62 2.98
N ALA A 88 -7.30 -15.46 3.39
CA ALA A 88 -6.52 -14.23 3.49
C ALA A 88 -5.30 -14.41 4.39
N LYS A 89 -5.51 -14.99 5.58
CA LYS A 89 -4.46 -15.31 6.54
C LYS A 89 -3.45 -16.31 5.97
N GLU A 90 -3.91 -17.45 5.42
CA GLU A 90 -3.09 -18.50 4.84
C GLU A 90 -2.24 -17.97 3.66
N ALA A 91 -2.83 -17.15 2.79
CA ALA A 91 -2.13 -16.54 1.67
C ALA A 91 -1.04 -15.56 2.15
N ALA A 92 -1.32 -14.75 3.15
CA ALA A 92 -0.30 -13.88 3.75
C ALA A 92 0.84 -14.70 4.38
N GLU A 93 0.54 -15.81 5.05
CA GLU A 93 1.52 -16.73 5.63
C GLU A 93 2.45 -17.34 4.59
N ILE A 94 2.00 -17.61 3.37
CA ILE A 94 2.87 -18.05 2.25
C ILE A 94 3.98 -17.03 2.00
N VAL A 95 3.66 -15.75 2.01
CA VAL A 95 4.64 -14.69 1.78
C VAL A 95 5.56 -14.51 2.99
N ILE A 96 4.99 -14.45 4.20
CA ILE A 96 5.73 -14.26 5.46
C ILE A 96 6.74 -15.39 5.67
N ASN A 97 6.28 -16.63 5.55
CA ASN A 97 7.11 -17.83 5.79
C ASN A 97 8.16 -18.06 4.70
N SER A 98 8.09 -17.35 3.58
CA SER A 98 9.12 -17.43 2.53
C SER A 98 10.47 -16.92 2.98
N GLY A 99 10.51 -16.00 3.96
CA GLY A 99 11.71 -15.30 4.42
C GLY A 99 12.37 -14.41 3.37
N LYS A 100 11.69 -14.16 2.23
CA LYS A 100 12.25 -13.37 1.12
C LYS A 100 12.10 -11.87 1.32
N TYR A 101 11.13 -11.45 2.11
CA TYR A 101 10.72 -10.06 2.24
C TYR A 101 11.02 -9.53 3.64
N ALA A 102 11.32 -8.24 3.74
CA ALA A 102 11.65 -7.57 4.99
C ALA A 102 11.23 -6.09 4.99
N ILE A 103 11.09 -5.50 6.18
CA ILE A 103 10.90 -4.07 6.39
C ILE A 103 12.26 -3.49 6.83
N ASP A 104 13.19 -3.38 5.91
CA ASP A 104 14.57 -2.95 6.15
C ASP A 104 14.96 -1.65 5.43
N THR A 105 14.06 -1.10 4.64
CA THR A 105 14.28 0.13 3.88
C THR A 105 13.46 1.28 4.48
N PRO A 106 14.02 2.49 4.62
CA PRO A 106 13.28 3.67 5.04
C PRO A 106 12.05 3.91 4.17
N PHE A 107 10.96 4.39 4.79
CA PHE A 107 9.68 4.55 4.09
C PHE A 107 9.78 5.49 2.88
N ARG A 108 10.54 6.58 3.02
CA ARG A 108 10.76 7.54 1.93
C ARG A 108 11.45 6.88 0.74
N ASP A 109 12.47 6.07 0.99
CA ASP A 109 13.31 5.48 -0.04
C ASP A 109 12.54 4.43 -0.86
N VAL A 110 11.56 3.75 -0.26
CA VAL A 110 10.68 2.82 -1.00
C VAL A 110 9.88 3.55 -2.09
N PHE A 111 9.47 4.79 -1.85
CA PHE A 111 8.60 5.54 -2.78
C PHE A 111 9.33 6.55 -3.64
N GLY A 112 10.51 6.98 -3.22
CA GLY A 112 11.36 7.89 -4.00
C GLY A 112 12.40 7.19 -4.88
N SER A 113 12.52 5.87 -4.79
CA SER A 113 13.53 5.10 -5.52
C SER A 113 13.36 5.17 -7.03
N GLN A 114 14.47 5.34 -7.74
CA GLN A 114 14.53 5.24 -9.20
C GLN A 114 14.58 3.78 -9.69
N ASP A 115 14.97 2.84 -8.83
CA ASP A 115 14.98 1.41 -9.12
C ASP A 115 14.70 0.62 -7.83
N LEU A 116 13.60 -0.12 -7.80
CA LEU A 116 13.23 -0.99 -6.69
C LEU A 116 13.79 -2.42 -6.83
N LYS A 117 14.62 -2.68 -7.83
CA LYS A 117 15.25 -3.99 -7.99
C LYS A 117 16.06 -4.36 -6.73
N GLY A 118 15.78 -5.52 -6.18
CA GLY A 118 16.42 -6.00 -4.95
C GLY A 118 15.88 -5.41 -3.64
N ASN A 119 14.92 -4.48 -3.70
CA ASN A 119 14.24 -3.99 -2.50
C ASN A 119 13.39 -5.11 -1.89
N LYS A 120 13.68 -5.45 -0.64
CA LYS A 120 13.01 -6.58 0.05
C LYS A 120 11.58 -6.29 0.48
N GLU A 121 11.15 -5.05 0.49
CA GLU A 121 9.77 -4.73 0.81
C GLU A 121 8.86 -4.76 -0.41
N ALA A 122 9.36 -4.43 -1.59
CA ALA A 122 8.60 -4.44 -2.83
C ALA A 122 8.38 -5.87 -3.33
N ILE A 123 7.15 -6.38 -3.21
CA ILE A 123 6.77 -7.71 -3.72
C ILE A 123 6.55 -7.65 -5.23
N MET A 124 5.89 -6.59 -5.68
CA MET A 124 5.70 -6.25 -7.09
C MET A 124 5.69 -4.73 -7.23
N TYR A 125 6.34 -4.23 -8.25
CA TYR A 125 6.39 -2.80 -8.55
C TYR A 125 6.28 -2.56 -10.05
N ARG A 126 5.93 -1.35 -10.44
CA ARG A 126 5.99 -0.90 -11.81
C ARG A 126 7.31 -0.19 -12.01
N HIS A 127 8.12 -0.75 -12.91
CA HIS A 127 9.40 -0.16 -13.28
C HIS A 127 9.20 0.89 -14.36
N TYR A 128 9.85 2.04 -14.18
CA TYR A 128 9.82 3.15 -15.12
C TYR A 128 11.22 3.48 -15.59
N THR A 129 11.38 3.76 -16.87
CA THR A 129 12.63 4.20 -17.48
C THR A 129 12.38 5.33 -18.44
N PHE A 130 13.38 6.20 -18.61
CA PHE A 130 13.27 7.37 -19.47
C PHE A 130 12.97 6.99 -20.92
N GLU A 131 13.50 5.86 -21.38
CA GLU A 131 13.39 5.40 -22.77
C GLU A 131 12.06 4.72 -23.07
N MET A 132 11.44 4.08 -22.07
CA MET A 132 10.29 3.21 -22.31
C MET A 132 8.99 3.73 -21.70
N LEU A 133 8.97 3.97 -20.40
CA LEU A 133 7.75 4.29 -19.67
C LEU A 133 8.04 5.33 -18.60
N LYS A 134 7.33 6.44 -18.65
CA LYS A 134 7.43 7.57 -17.73
C LYS A 134 6.07 7.88 -17.12
N HIS A 135 6.08 8.66 -16.05
CA HIS A 135 4.86 9.15 -15.42
C HIS A 135 5.02 10.61 -15.00
N HIS A 136 3.99 11.18 -14.37
CA HIS A 136 3.95 12.59 -13.95
C HIS A 136 3.64 12.76 -12.46
N ILE A 137 3.64 11.68 -11.68
CA ILE A 137 3.18 11.73 -10.27
C ILE A 137 4.03 12.68 -9.44
N ALA A 138 5.36 12.61 -9.56
CA ALA A 138 6.25 13.46 -8.80
C ALA A 138 6.16 14.93 -9.24
N SER A 139 6.15 15.21 -10.53
CA SER A 139 5.98 16.55 -11.08
C SER A 139 4.62 17.15 -10.75
N TYR A 140 3.56 16.34 -10.79
CA TYR A 140 2.22 16.77 -10.45
C TYR A 140 2.07 17.10 -8.97
N SER A 141 2.69 16.28 -8.10
CA SER A 141 2.70 16.53 -6.66
C SER A 141 3.60 17.70 -6.25
N ASN A 142 4.63 18.01 -7.05
CA ASN A 142 5.55 19.14 -6.86
C ASN A 142 5.11 20.41 -7.58
N GLY A 143 4.17 20.28 -8.49
CA GLY A 143 3.79 21.36 -9.38
C GLY A 143 3.18 22.54 -8.67
N VAL A 144 3.14 23.62 -9.40
CA VAL A 144 2.45 24.87 -9.06
C VAL A 144 0.92 24.69 -9.16
N GLU A 145 0.45 23.48 -9.46
CA GLU A 145 -0.95 23.24 -9.75
C GLU A 145 -1.76 23.08 -8.47
N SER A 146 -2.70 23.96 -8.29
CA SER A 146 -3.67 23.97 -7.17
C SER A 146 -4.55 22.71 -7.07
N GLN A 147 -4.48 21.83 -8.05
CA GLN A 147 -5.25 20.58 -8.14
C GLN A 147 -4.44 19.35 -7.74
N ALA A 148 -3.20 19.52 -7.29
CA ALA A 148 -2.42 18.41 -6.76
C ALA A 148 -3.21 17.65 -5.67
N PRO A 149 -3.13 16.31 -5.60
CA PRO A 149 -3.86 15.52 -4.63
C PRO A 149 -3.64 16.05 -3.22
N ALA A 150 -4.65 16.67 -2.66
CA ALA A 150 -4.58 17.23 -1.32
C ALA A 150 -5.18 16.21 -0.33
N PRO A 151 -4.47 15.90 0.76
CA PRO A 151 -4.99 14.98 1.77
C PRO A 151 -6.17 15.62 2.50
N ASN A 152 -7.16 14.80 2.83
CA ASN A 152 -8.22 15.27 3.71
C ASN A 152 -7.74 15.31 5.18
N LEU A 153 -8.43 16.09 6.00
CA LEU A 153 -8.09 16.24 7.41
C LEU A 153 -8.17 14.93 8.20
N ALA A 154 -9.06 14.02 7.81
CA ALA A 154 -9.19 12.71 8.44
C ALA A 154 -7.91 11.89 8.27
N LEU A 155 -7.32 11.87 7.07
CA LEU A 155 -6.04 11.21 6.82
C LEU A 155 -4.92 11.84 7.66
N ALA A 156 -4.81 13.16 7.71
CA ALA A 156 -3.78 13.83 8.53
C ALA A 156 -3.91 13.49 10.03
N LYS A 157 -5.14 13.37 10.52
CA LYS A 157 -5.44 12.97 11.90
C LYS A 157 -5.21 11.49 12.19
N SER A 158 -5.27 10.62 11.19
CA SER A 158 -5.08 9.18 11.37
C SER A 158 -3.63 8.77 11.64
N PHE A 159 -2.66 9.62 11.28
CA PHE A 159 -1.27 9.38 11.65
C PHE A 159 -1.11 9.43 13.16
N ILE A 160 -0.60 8.36 13.74
CA ILE A 160 -0.28 8.31 15.18
C ILE A 160 0.88 9.28 15.49
N CYS A 161 0.98 9.68 16.74
CA CYS A 161 2.10 10.50 17.22
C CYS A 161 3.35 9.65 17.49
N GLN A 162 4.52 10.29 17.61
CA GLN A 162 5.79 9.61 17.85
C GLN A 162 5.83 8.86 19.19
N ASP A 163 4.98 9.22 20.15
CA ASP A 163 4.78 8.46 21.40
C ASP A 163 3.88 7.23 21.22
N GLY A 164 3.45 6.92 20.00
CA GLY A 164 2.60 5.77 19.66
C GLY A 164 1.12 5.95 19.97
N LYS A 165 0.69 7.14 20.37
CA LYS A 165 -0.70 7.43 20.70
C LYS A 165 -1.39 8.19 19.56
N VAL A 166 -2.72 8.11 19.53
CA VAL A 166 -3.53 9.02 18.70
C VAL A 166 -3.41 10.43 19.24
N TYR A 167 -3.50 11.43 18.37
CA TYR A 167 -3.17 12.84 18.73
C TYR A 167 -4.00 13.41 19.89
N GLN A 168 -5.22 12.90 20.09
CA GLN A 168 -6.09 13.32 21.20
C GLN A 168 -5.53 12.92 22.58
N HIS A 169 -4.78 11.82 22.62
CA HIS A 169 -4.24 11.20 23.83
C HIS A 169 -2.71 11.24 23.90
N SER A 170 -2.07 11.91 22.97
CA SER A 170 -0.62 12.08 22.96
C SER A 170 -0.16 13.02 24.09
N ASP A 171 0.95 12.65 24.72
CA ASP A 171 1.63 13.48 25.73
C ASP A 171 2.64 14.47 25.11
N LEU A 172 2.84 14.40 23.80
CA LEU A 172 3.75 15.31 23.11
C LEU A 172 3.18 16.73 23.12
N GLU A 173 4.07 17.68 23.40
CA GLU A 173 3.73 19.10 23.32
C GLU A 173 3.19 19.46 21.94
N ASN A 174 2.11 20.19 21.88
CA ASN A 174 1.46 20.66 20.65
C ASN A 174 0.91 19.56 19.73
N ALA A 175 0.83 18.29 20.16
CA ALA A 175 0.28 17.20 19.34
C ALA A 175 -1.15 17.47 18.85
N LYS A 176 -1.92 18.25 19.58
CA LYS A 176 -3.31 18.62 19.24
C LYS A 176 -3.41 19.78 18.24
N LEU A 177 -2.31 20.50 18.00
CA LEU A 177 -2.27 21.56 17.01
C LEU A 177 -2.03 20.98 15.62
N LEU A 178 -2.91 21.36 14.68
CA LEU A 178 -2.95 20.76 13.34
C LEU A 178 -2.24 21.64 12.28
N SER A 179 -1.35 22.54 12.68
CA SER A 179 -0.49 23.24 11.72
C SER A 179 0.49 22.25 11.06
N VAL A 180 0.85 22.48 9.80
CA VAL A 180 1.75 21.61 9.04
C VAL A 180 3.07 21.38 9.81
N ALA A 181 3.64 22.44 10.37
CA ALA A 181 4.88 22.35 11.15
C ALA A 181 4.76 21.47 12.40
N ASN A 182 3.61 21.51 13.10
CA ASN A 182 3.38 20.66 14.26
C ASN A 182 3.08 19.20 13.86
N LEU A 183 2.34 19.00 12.79
CA LEU A 183 2.09 17.66 12.24
C LEU A 183 3.42 16.98 11.89
N ALA A 184 4.30 17.69 11.18
CA ALA A 184 5.60 17.14 10.78
C ALA A 184 6.51 16.79 11.98
N LYS A 185 6.37 17.50 13.10
CA LYS A 185 7.18 17.27 14.31
C LYS A 185 6.60 16.24 15.28
N THR A 186 5.29 16.08 15.31
CA THR A 186 4.62 15.29 16.35
C THR A 186 4.11 13.95 15.86
N ARG A 187 3.90 13.80 14.55
CA ARG A 187 3.43 12.53 13.96
C ARG A 187 4.58 11.56 13.72
N ASP A 188 4.23 10.31 13.56
CA ASP A 188 5.09 9.24 13.07
C ASP A 188 5.89 9.72 11.85
N PRO A 189 7.17 9.36 11.70
CA PRO A 189 8.05 9.81 10.62
C PRO A 189 7.49 9.63 9.21
N ARG A 190 6.58 8.67 9.01
CA ARG A 190 5.89 8.48 7.73
C ARG A 190 5.01 9.65 7.32
N PHE A 191 4.58 10.49 8.28
CA PHE A 191 3.87 11.73 7.96
C PHE A 191 4.78 12.66 7.15
N GLU A 192 5.96 12.93 7.66
CA GLU A 192 6.96 13.79 7.01
C GLU A 192 7.44 13.21 5.68
N ALA A 193 7.56 11.89 5.59
CA ALA A 193 7.89 11.19 4.35
C ALA A 193 6.75 11.18 3.31
N THR A 194 5.51 11.39 3.74
CA THR A 194 4.32 11.40 2.87
C THR A 194 3.96 12.81 2.43
N PHE A 195 4.14 13.80 3.31
CA PHE A 195 3.73 15.18 3.07
C PHE A 195 4.90 16.13 3.23
N ILE A 196 4.76 17.31 2.62
CA ILE A 196 5.73 18.38 2.81
C ILE A 196 5.65 18.92 4.25
N ASP A 197 6.77 19.36 4.80
CA ASP A 197 6.90 19.83 6.18
C ASP A 197 6.61 21.34 6.36
N HIS A 198 6.22 22.00 5.30
CA HIS A 198 5.85 23.42 5.28
C HIS A 198 4.59 23.64 4.45
N VAL A 199 3.97 24.80 4.66
CA VAL A 199 2.75 25.18 3.94
C VAL A 199 3.04 25.34 2.45
N ASN A 200 2.25 24.68 1.62
CA ASN A 200 2.22 24.95 0.19
C ASN A 200 0.95 25.72 -0.17
N ILE A 201 1.12 27.00 -0.51
CA ILE A 201 0.01 27.90 -0.85
C ILE A 201 -0.74 27.51 -2.12
N ASN A 202 -0.14 26.67 -2.97
CA ASN A 202 -0.77 26.17 -4.19
C ASN A 202 -1.64 24.93 -3.92
N SER A 203 -1.56 24.33 -2.75
CA SER A 203 -2.41 23.21 -2.35
C SER A 203 -3.70 23.72 -1.70
N VAL A 204 -4.83 23.19 -2.10
CA VAL A 204 -6.16 23.53 -1.54
C VAL A 204 -6.22 23.33 -0.02
N THR A 205 -5.49 22.36 0.52
CA THR A 205 -5.43 22.05 1.95
C THR A 205 -4.16 22.57 2.62
N LEU A 206 -3.33 23.34 1.93
CA LEU A 206 -2.01 23.82 2.37
C LEU A 206 -0.99 22.69 2.65
N LEU A 207 -1.40 21.45 2.48
CA LEU A 207 -0.62 20.24 2.66
C LEU A 207 -0.71 19.42 1.37
N TYR A 208 0.39 19.00 0.79
CA TYR A 208 0.38 18.17 -0.41
C TYR A 208 1.30 16.96 -0.30
N ALA A 209 0.99 15.92 -1.07
CA ALA A 209 1.73 14.69 -1.04
C ALA A 209 3.11 14.84 -1.71
N SER A 210 4.15 14.49 -0.96
CA SER A 210 5.53 14.43 -1.45
C SER A 210 6.09 13.00 -1.47
N LYS A 211 5.22 12.03 -1.33
CA LYS A 211 5.56 10.62 -1.13
C LYS A 211 6.40 10.01 -2.25
N PHE A 212 6.14 10.41 -3.50
CA PHE A 212 6.83 9.91 -4.69
C PHE A 212 7.93 10.85 -5.19
N ILE A 213 8.37 11.77 -4.35
CA ILE A 213 9.41 12.71 -4.72
C ILE A 213 10.76 12.13 -4.29
N ASP A 214 11.67 12.06 -5.25
CA ASP A 214 13.09 11.93 -4.95
C ASP A 214 13.59 13.29 -4.44
N ARG A 215 13.80 13.39 -3.12
CA ARG A 215 14.18 14.66 -2.48
C ARG A 215 15.63 15.06 -2.73
N GLU A 216 16.49 14.12 -3.11
CA GLU A 216 17.86 14.44 -3.51
C GLU A 216 17.85 15.26 -4.80
N ALA A 217 17.00 14.90 -5.73
CA ALA A 217 16.85 15.68 -6.95
C ALA A 217 16.25 17.07 -6.71
N LEU A 218 15.52 17.34 -5.60
CA LEU A 218 15.09 18.69 -5.22
C LEU A 218 16.25 19.62 -4.81
N THR A 219 17.39 19.07 -4.41
CA THR A 219 18.58 19.85 -4.01
C THR A 219 19.41 20.34 -5.19
N MET A 220 19.09 19.93 -6.42
CA MET A 220 19.77 20.39 -7.62
C MET A 220 19.42 21.84 -7.94
N ASP A 221 20.37 22.59 -8.47
CA ASP A 221 20.30 24.05 -8.73
C ASP A 221 19.07 24.50 -9.54
N ASN A 222 18.45 23.62 -10.30
CA ASN A 222 17.21 23.91 -11.00
C ASN A 222 16.32 22.66 -11.12
N PRO A 223 15.55 22.32 -10.07
CA PRO A 223 14.69 21.13 -10.09
C PRO A 223 13.71 21.09 -11.26
N LYS A 224 13.28 22.25 -11.75
CA LYS A 224 12.33 22.34 -12.87
C LYS A 224 12.91 21.87 -14.20
N ASN A 225 14.24 21.92 -14.37
CA ASN A 225 14.92 21.44 -15.58
C ASN A 225 15.47 20.01 -15.42
N ASN A 226 15.23 19.38 -14.26
CA ASN A 226 15.63 18.01 -14.05
C ASN A 226 14.61 17.07 -14.72
N PRO A 227 15.03 16.18 -15.64
CA PRO A 227 14.13 15.23 -16.29
C PRO A 227 13.33 14.36 -15.33
N ILE A 228 13.82 14.13 -14.12
CA ILE A 228 13.11 13.38 -13.07
C ILE A 228 11.88 14.16 -12.55
N TYR A 229 11.89 15.49 -12.65
CA TYR A 229 10.83 16.38 -12.14
C TYR A 229 10.03 17.09 -13.21
N ASP A 230 10.47 17.05 -14.45
CA ASP A 230 9.72 17.70 -15.52
C ASP A 230 8.42 16.93 -15.80
N SER A 231 7.46 17.59 -16.38
CA SER A 231 6.15 17.01 -16.68
C SER A 231 6.27 15.77 -17.57
N ASN A 232 5.66 14.67 -17.16
CA ASN A 232 5.63 13.40 -17.89
C ASN A 232 7.00 12.73 -18.11
N THR A 233 8.01 13.06 -17.32
CA THR A 233 9.36 12.49 -17.45
C THR A 233 9.83 11.75 -16.20
N ASN A 234 8.96 11.60 -15.19
CA ASN A 234 9.33 10.95 -13.95
C ASN A 234 9.54 9.44 -14.16
N THR A 235 10.58 8.92 -13.53
CA THR A 235 11.05 7.54 -13.68
C THR A 235 11.20 6.78 -12.37
N ASN A 236 10.83 7.37 -11.24
CA ASN A 236 10.83 6.64 -9.97
C ASN A 236 9.81 5.49 -9.99
N ASP A 237 10.23 4.34 -9.50
CA ASP A 237 9.41 3.14 -9.48
C ASP A 237 8.19 3.26 -8.56
N ALA A 238 7.11 2.58 -8.92
CA ALA A 238 5.88 2.58 -8.14
C ALA A 238 5.57 1.19 -7.55
N PRO A 239 5.66 1.01 -6.22
CA PRO A 239 5.25 -0.23 -5.59
C PRO A 239 3.76 -0.53 -5.84
N VAL A 240 3.45 -1.71 -6.35
CA VAL A 240 2.08 -2.19 -6.59
C VAL A 240 1.54 -2.93 -5.37
N ILE A 241 2.39 -3.78 -4.78
CA ILE A 241 2.11 -4.45 -3.51
C ILE A 241 3.40 -4.61 -2.72
N ARG A 242 3.33 -4.38 -1.41
CA ARG A 242 4.47 -4.39 -0.51
C ARG A 242 4.27 -5.35 0.66
N TYR A 243 5.38 -5.82 1.21
CA TYR A 243 5.38 -6.71 2.37
C TYR A 243 4.68 -6.09 3.60
N ALA A 244 4.78 -4.78 3.77
CA ALA A 244 4.04 -4.06 4.80
C ALA A 244 2.53 -4.31 4.75
N GLU A 245 1.95 -4.35 3.55
CA GLU A 245 0.54 -4.65 3.37
C GLU A 245 0.21 -6.10 3.72
N VAL A 246 1.06 -7.04 3.33
CA VAL A 246 0.88 -8.47 3.66
C VAL A 246 0.87 -8.70 5.16
N LEU A 247 1.77 -8.04 5.90
CA LEU A 247 1.81 -8.09 7.36
C LEU A 247 0.52 -7.53 7.97
N LEU A 248 0.00 -6.44 7.42
CA LEU A 248 -1.27 -5.84 7.89
C LEU A 248 -2.47 -6.71 7.52
N ASN A 249 -2.52 -7.27 6.31
CA ASN A 249 -3.58 -8.20 5.90
C ASN A 249 -3.62 -9.44 6.80
N TRP A 250 -2.44 -9.97 7.15
CA TRP A 250 -2.33 -11.11 8.04
C TRP A 250 -2.87 -10.84 9.44
N ILE A 251 -2.42 -9.75 10.07
CA ILE A 251 -2.84 -9.45 11.44
C ILE A 251 -4.32 -9.05 11.50
N GLU A 252 -4.82 -8.34 10.48
CA GLU A 252 -6.24 -7.99 10.40
C GLU A 252 -7.10 -9.25 10.23
N ALA A 253 -6.77 -10.12 9.27
CA ALA A 253 -7.49 -11.39 9.08
C ALA A 253 -7.47 -12.23 10.36
N LYS A 254 -6.35 -12.27 11.07
CA LYS A 254 -6.22 -12.97 12.35
C LYS A 254 -7.06 -12.35 13.46
N ALA A 255 -7.14 -11.03 13.52
CA ALA A 255 -7.99 -10.30 14.45
C ALA A 255 -9.48 -10.56 14.17
N GLU A 256 -9.87 -10.55 12.91
CA GLU A 256 -11.24 -10.81 12.47
C GLU A 256 -11.71 -12.25 12.79
N LEU A 257 -10.78 -13.20 12.74
CA LEU A 257 -11.01 -14.61 13.12
C LEU A 257 -10.96 -14.85 14.63
N GLY A 258 -10.39 -13.91 15.40
CA GLY A 258 -10.15 -14.01 16.84
C GLY A 258 -8.78 -14.65 17.16
N GLY A 259 -8.20 -14.29 18.28
CA GLY A 259 -6.98 -14.94 18.80
C GLY A 259 -5.66 -14.27 18.43
N VAL A 260 -5.60 -12.95 18.37
CA VAL A 260 -4.36 -12.18 18.24
C VAL A 260 -3.59 -12.18 19.55
N THR A 261 -2.29 -12.47 19.49
CA THR A 261 -1.35 -12.42 20.62
C THR A 261 -0.42 -11.21 20.51
N GLN A 262 0.33 -10.94 21.58
CA GLN A 262 1.38 -9.88 21.55
C GLN A 262 2.51 -10.22 20.57
N GLU A 263 2.83 -11.51 20.41
CA GLU A 263 3.82 -12.00 19.44
C GLU A 263 3.38 -11.70 18.02
N ASP A 264 2.09 -11.84 17.71
CA ASP A 264 1.52 -11.52 16.42
C ASP A 264 1.65 -10.01 16.10
N ILE A 265 1.36 -9.16 17.09
CA ILE A 265 1.55 -7.71 16.98
C ILE A 265 3.04 -7.38 16.77
N ASN A 266 3.93 -8.06 17.48
CA ASN A 266 5.38 -7.88 17.33
C ASN A 266 5.88 -8.33 15.95
N ALA A 267 5.31 -9.39 15.41
CA ALA A 267 5.64 -9.95 14.10
C ALA A 267 5.02 -9.17 12.92
N SER A 268 4.14 -8.22 13.16
CA SER A 268 3.44 -7.46 12.12
C SER A 268 3.53 -5.95 12.36
N ILE A 269 2.61 -5.35 13.10
CA ILE A 269 2.51 -3.91 13.33
C ILE A 269 3.82 -3.34 13.88
N ASN A 270 4.45 -4.01 14.84
CA ASN A 270 5.69 -3.54 15.44
C ASN A 270 6.91 -3.67 14.52
N GLN A 271 6.89 -4.54 13.51
CA GLN A 271 7.91 -4.50 12.46
C GLN A 271 7.81 -3.20 11.64
N LEU A 272 6.60 -2.80 11.26
CA LEU A 272 6.41 -1.54 10.53
C LEU A 272 6.82 -0.32 11.37
N ARG A 273 6.56 -0.37 12.68
CA ARG A 273 6.93 0.71 13.62
C ARG A 273 8.43 0.81 13.87
N ARG A 274 9.15 -0.30 13.77
CA ARG A 274 10.62 -0.36 13.90
C ARG A 274 11.36 -0.15 12.58
N ARG A 275 10.67 0.28 11.54
CA ARG A 275 11.27 0.59 10.24
C ARG A 275 12.45 1.56 10.41
N PRO A 276 13.56 1.37 9.69
CA PRO A 276 14.66 2.34 9.67
C PRO A 276 14.19 3.73 9.26
N LEU A 277 14.76 4.75 9.86
CA LEU A 277 14.53 6.14 9.48
C LEU A 277 15.51 6.56 8.39
N ASP A 278 15.04 7.32 7.44
CA ASP A 278 15.91 8.00 6.47
C ASP A 278 16.73 9.12 7.14
N ALA A 279 17.79 9.57 6.46
CA ALA A 279 18.73 10.57 7.00
C ALA A 279 18.02 11.91 7.35
N THR A 280 17.00 12.30 6.59
CA THR A 280 16.25 13.53 6.85
C THR A 280 15.41 13.41 8.12
N ALA A 281 14.72 12.29 8.29
CA ALA A 281 13.96 12.02 9.51
C ALA A 281 14.86 11.99 10.75
N GLN A 282 16.04 11.36 10.64
CA GLN A 282 17.04 11.33 11.71
C GLN A 282 17.57 12.74 12.03
N ALA A 283 17.90 13.53 11.02
CA ALA A 283 18.37 14.91 11.21
C ALA A 283 17.32 15.83 11.86
N LYS A 284 16.03 15.52 11.66
CA LYS A 284 14.90 16.21 12.32
C LYS A 284 14.60 15.68 13.72
N GLY A 285 15.32 14.68 14.20
CA GLY A 285 15.11 14.08 15.53
C GLY A 285 13.80 13.29 15.63
N LEU A 286 13.25 12.83 14.53
CA LEU A 286 12.06 11.96 14.50
C LEU A 286 12.40 10.57 15.05
N LYS A 287 11.40 9.88 15.61
CA LYS A 287 11.57 8.58 16.27
C LYS A 287 10.58 7.54 15.75
#